data_7dae12258210027e07fb1aa1110e3daf
#
_entry.id   7dae12258210027e07fb1aa1110e3daf
#
_cell.length_a   1.000
_cell.length_b   1.000
_cell.length_c   1.000
_cell.angle_alpha   90.00
_cell.angle_beta   90.00
_cell.angle_gamma   90.00
#
_symmetry.space_group_name_H-M   'P 1'
#
loop_
_entity.id
_entity.type
_entity.pdbx_description
1 polymer ?
#
loop_
_entity_poly.entity_id
_entity_poly.type
_entity_poly.pdbx_seq_one_letter_code
_entity_poly.pdbx_strand_id
1 'polypeptide(L)'
;AVAANQREVSGPPQKGSPRWLVLEMTKLRMQPFPETDDIEKQREARRTRNLEIVKLAEEAIAKTHQDPELEAVFNVAVHRLMESHLELSLQGNQDSIDALFSFADSFYARDPKSRAASESAYILSRFAHKNAQYSGHQDVRYLQEFSRQARLFAERFPVEQERAVGLLNDAAATCDFHGMREEAILCFETLRQKYADTPQAQQAISALRRLNLIGKPLDLGGPTLDGGFISVADFKGSPVLVVFWSSQAVPFIEQSSAIITATEKYEAQGLQVIGVNLDTDESAIDAFLEKSSMGWRTVFHTAPERRGWNHPVAVHYGVTMIPQIWLVDAEGKTVTTSIATKDLDAMLAKLLPPAK
;
A
#
# COMPACT_ATOMS: atom_id res chain seq x y z
N ALA A 1 -41.16 33.36 3.23
CA ALA A 1 -40.32 34.45 2.70
C ALA A 1 -39.27 34.80 3.74
N VAL A 2 -38.12 34.19 3.68
CA VAL A 2 -36.89 34.67 4.33
C VAL A 2 -35.82 34.61 3.27
N ALA A 3 -35.63 35.72 2.59
CA ALA A 3 -34.51 35.96 1.72
C ALA A 3 -33.27 36.11 2.58
N ALA A 4 -32.41 35.10 2.66
CA ALA A 4 -31.11 35.20 3.29
C ALA A 4 -30.23 36.15 2.46
N ASN A 5 -29.81 37.18 3.11
CA ASN A 5 -28.98 38.29 2.68
C ASN A 5 -27.58 37.78 2.30
N GLN A 6 -27.39 37.27 1.10
CA GLN A 6 -26.06 37.11 0.49
C GLN A 6 -25.60 38.49 0.05
N ARG A 7 -24.99 39.23 0.98
CA ARG A 7 -24.15 40.36 0.58
C ARG A 7 -22.90 39.83 -0.07
N GLU A 8 -22.94 39.67 -1.40
CA GLU A 8 -21.72 39.61 -2.22
C GLU A 8 -20.94 40.91 -1.94
N VAL A 9 -19.84 40.79 -1.20
CA VAL A 9 -18.86 41.87 -1.07
C VAL A 9 -18.12 41.91 -2.42
N SER A 10 -18.66 42.73 -3.35
CA SER A 10 -18.09 42.98 -4.66
C SER A 10 -16.85 43.85 -4.54
N GLY A 11 -15.68 43.26 -4.39
CA GLY A 11 -14.39 43.95 -4.36
C GLY A 11 -13.26 43.03 -3.87
N PRO A 12 -11.99 43.38 -4.15
CA PRO A 12 -10.87 42.62 -3.61
C PRO A 12 -10.89 42.68 -2.07
N PRO A 13 -10.56 41.55 -1.39
CA PRO A 13 -10.58 41.48 0.05
C PRO A 13 -9.55 42.46 0.64
N GLN A 14 -9.91 43.10 1.76
CA GLN A 14 -9.04 44.03 2.47
C GLN A 14 -7.75 43.35 2.92
N LYS A 15 -6.60 43.99 2.71
CA LYS A 15 -5.29 43.47 3.10
C LYS A 15 -5.25 43.05 4.57
N GLY A 16 -4.75 41.87 4.85
CA GLY A 16 -4.67 41.27 6.20
C GLY A 16 -6.00 40.71 6.73
N SER A 17 -7.11 40.77 5.96
CA SER A 17 -8.33 40.05 6.31
C SER A 17 -8.17 38.54 6.10
N PRO A 18 -8.95 37.67 6.77
CA PRO A 18 -8.87 36.21 6.56
C PRO A 18 -9.01 35.80 5.09
N ARG A 19 -9.92 36.41 4.35
CA ARG A 19 -10.11 36.13 2.90
C ARG A 19 -8.93 36.61 2.07
N TRP A 20 -8.28 37.73 2.44
CA TRP A 20 -7.06 38.16 1.77
C TRP A 20 -5.90 37.21 2.01
N LEU A 21 -5.72 36.72 3.23
CA LEU A 21 -4.68 35.74 3.57
C LEU A 21 -4.83 34.45 2.73
N VAL A 22 -6.05 33.93 2.58
CA VAL A 22 -6.33 32.76 1.74
C VAL A 22 -6.02 33.05 0.27
N LEU A 23 -6.33 34.25 -0.23
CA LEU A 23 -6.02 34.66 -1.58
C LEU A 23 -4.48 34.69 -1.82
N GLU A 24 -3.72 35.25 -0.87
CA GLU A 24 -2.26 35.32 -0.97
C GLU A 24 -1.63 33.91 -0.94
N MET A 25 -2.08 33.02 -0.06
CA MET A 25 -1.65 31.61 -0.08
C MET A 25 -1.92 30.94 -1.42
N THR A 26 -3.07 31.25 -2.03
CA THR A 26 -3.44 30.70 -3.35
C THR A 26 -2.54 31.25 -4.45
N LYS A 27 -2.23 32.56 -4.44
CA LYS A 27 -1.29 33.17 -5.39
C LYS A 27 0.10 32.55 -5.27
N LEU A 28 0.62 32.42 -4.04
CA LEU A 28 1.91 31.78 -3.79
C LEU A 28 1.96 30.36 -4.38
N ARG A 29 0.90 29.59 -4.18
CA ARG A 29 0.83 28.20 -4.67
C ARG A 29 0.78 28.11 -6.21
N MET A 30 0.18 29.12 -6.87
CA MET A 30 0.06 29.18 -8.32
C MET A 30 1.29 29.78 -9.00
N GLN A 31 2.20 30.42 -8.27
CA GLN A 31 3.44 30.95 -8.84
C GLN A 31 4.30 29.83 -9.40
N PRO A 32 4.75 29.94 -10.65
CA PRO A 32 5.69 28.98 -11.21
C PRO A 32 7.00 29.01 -10.42
N PHE A 33 7.66 27.86 -10.33
CA PHE A 33 9.03 27.84 -9.79
C PHE A 33 10.02 28.39 -10.82
N PRO A 34 11.16 28.91 -10.36
CA PRO A 34 12.23 29.30 -11.26
C PRO A 34 12.62 28.17 -12.19
N GLU A 35 12.72 28.44 -13.49
CA GLU A 35 13.27 27.51 -14.46
C GLU A 35 14.77 27.36 -14.20
N THR A 36 15.17 26.25 -13.64
CA THR A 36 16.57 25.92 -13.33
C THR A 36 16.75 24.41 -13.27
N ASP A 37 17.88 23.93 -13.79
CA ASP A 37 18.29 22.51 -13.66
C ASP A 37 18.93 22.22 -12.28
N ASP A 38 19.16 23.24 -11.47
CA ASP A 38 19.73 23.13 -10.13
C ASP A 38 18.65 22.66 -9.13
N ILE A 39 18.73 21.39 -8.75
CA ILE A 39 17.80 20.72 -7.85
C ILE A 39 17.74 21.43 -6.47
N GLU A 40 18.89 21.91 -5.97
CA GLU A 40 18.94 22.57 -4.66
C GLU A 40 18.24 23.94 -4.71
N LYS A 41 18.39 24.70 -5.79
CA LYS A 41 17.64 25.95 -5.97
C LYS A 41 16.13 25.71 -6.07
N GLN A 42 15.72 24.64 -6.77
CA GLN A 42 14.31 24.26 -6.83
C GLN A 42 13.77 23.88 -5.46
N ARG A 43 14.55 23.10 -4.68
CA ARG A 43 14.19 22.69 -3.33
C ARG A 43 14.05 23.90 -2.38
N GLU A 44 15.00 24.81 -2.44
CA GLU A 44 14.97 26.03 -1.60
C GLU A 44 13.81 26.96 -1.98
N ALA A 45 13.50 27.12 -3.27
CA ALA A 45 12.34 27.89 -3.71
C ALA A 45 11.02 27.28 -3.20
N ARG A 46 10.90 25.94 -3.22
CA ARG A 46 9.74 25.23 -2.64
C ARG A 46 9.66 25.42 -1.13
N ARG A 47 10.79 25.32 -0.45
CA ARG A 47 10.87 25.52 1.00
C ARG A 47 10.44 26.92 1.41
N THR A 48 11.02 27.95 0.78
CA THR A 48 10.69 29.35 1.04
C THR A 48 9.20 29.62 0.84
N ARG A 49 8.63 29.14 -0.27
CA ARG A 49 7.20 29.29 -0.56
C ARG A 49 6.34 28.62 0.50
N ASN A 50 6.65 27.40 0.92
CA ASN A 50 5.85 26.67 1.89
C ASN A 50 5.94 27.30 3.28
N LEU A 51 7.10 27.82 3.69
CA LEU A 51 7.25 28.56 4.95
C LEU A 51 6.42 29.85 4.97
N GLU A 52 6.34 30.56 3.85
CA GLU A 52 5.48 31.75 3.76
C GLU A 52 3.98 31.37 3.81
N ILE A 53 3.59 30.27 3.15
CA ILE A 53 2.20 29.77 3.24
C ILE A 53 1.87 29.36 4.68
N VAL A 54 2.77 28.68 5.40
CA VAL A 54 2.58 28.32 6.82
C VAL A 54 2.26 29.55 7.64
N LYS A 55 3.06 30.61 7.51
CA LYS A 55 2.88 31.87 8.25
C LYS A 55 1.52 32.54 7.99
N LEU A 56 1.13 32.61 6.71
CA LEU A 56 -0.17 33.18 6.32
C LEU A 56 -1.33 32.31 6.82
N ALA A 57 -1.17 30.98 6.80
CA ALA A 57 -2.18 30.04 7.26
C ALA A 57 -2.39 30.12 8.78
N GLU A 58 -1.32 30.18 9.56
CA GLU A 58 -1.38 30.37 11.02
C GLU A 58 -2.09 31.70 11.38
N GLU A 59 -1.76 32.77 10.67
CA GLU A 59 -2.43 34.06 10.87
C GLU A 59 -3.93 33.98 10.53
N ALA A 60 -4.29 33.30 9.42
CA ALA A 60 -5.68 33.09 9.02
C ALA A 60 -6.45 32.25 10.05
N ILE A 61 -5.85 31.15 10.53
CA ILE A 61 -6.43 30.30 11.57
C ILE A 61 -6.66 31.07 12.85
N ALA A 62 -5.68 31.87 13.32
CA ALA A 62 -5.79 32.70 14.52
C ALA A 62 -6.97 33.71 14.45
N LYS A 63 -7.27 34.21 13.24
CA LYS A 63 -8.36 35.16 13.01
C LYS A 63 -9.72 34.51 12.78
N THR A 64 -9.80 33.24 12.54
CA THR A 64 -11.05 32.56 12.11
C THR A 64 -11.52 31.44 13.05
N HIS A 65 -10.66 30.96 13.94
CA HIS A 65 -10.93 29.77 14.74
C HIS A 65 -12.11 29.87 15.70
N GLN A 66 -12.61 31.06 16.01
CA GLN A 66 -13.75 31.29 16.91
C GLN A 66 -14.99 31.82 16.17
N ASP A 67 -14.91 32.03 14.86
CA ASP A 67 -16.00 32.62 14.08
C ASP A 67 -16.65 31.59 13.13
N PRO A 68 -17.87 31.12 13.47
CA PRO A 68 -18.57 30.15 12.61
C PRO A 68 -18.89 30.68 11.20
N GLU A 69 -19.02 32.01 11.01
CA GLU A 69 -19.27 32.58 9.68
C GLU A 69 -18.03 32.49 8.78
N LEU A 70 -16.86 32.31 9.39
CA LEU A 70 -15.58 32.14 8.69
C LEU A 70 -15.09 30.70 8.63
N GLU A 71 -15.93 29.71 8.98
CA GLU A 71 -15.57 28.28 8.98
C GLU A 71 -14.99 27.82 7.63
N ALA A 72 -15.55 28.25 6.52
CA ALA A 72 -15.02 27.90 5.19
C ALA A 72 -13.59 28.42 4.99
N VAL A 73 -13.29 29.65 5.45
CA VAL A 73 -11.96 30.26 5.39
C VAL A 73 -11.00 29.53 6.32
N PHE A 74 -11.45 29.20 7.54
CA PHE A 74 -10.70 28.41 8.50
C PHE A 74 -10.28 27.06 7.91
N ASN A 75 -11.22 26.31 7.34
CA ASN A 75 -10.94 24.98 6.75
C ASN A 75 -9.94 25.08 5.59
N VAL A 76 -10.00 26.11 4.75
CA VAL A 76 -9.01 26.34 3.69
C VAL A 76 -7.63 26.66 4.29
N ALA A 77 -7.57 27.49 5.33
CA ALA A 77 -6.32 27.80 6.00
C ALA A 77 -5.68 26.57 6.65
N VAL A 78 -6.47 25.73 7.33
CA VAL A 78 -6.00 24.45 7.89
C VAL A 78 -5.46 23.53 6.80
N HIS A 79 -6.19 23.35 5.69
CA HIS A 79 -5.72 22.56 4.57
C HIS A 79 -4.38 23.08 4.03
N ARG A 80 -4.22 24.40 3.83
CA ARG A 80 -2.98 24.99 3.34
C ARG A 80 -1.82 24.82 4.32
N LEU A 81 -2.08 24.99 5.63
CA LEU A 81 -1.12 24.76 6.68
C LEU A 81 -0.57 23.32 6.61
N MET A 82 -1.47 22.37 6.64
CA MET A 82 -1.11 20.93 6.67
C MET A 82 -0.40 20.48 5.38
N GLU A 83 -0.86 20.92 4.20
CA GLU A 83 -0.19 20.62 2.93
C GLU A 83 1.23 21.22 2.87
N SER A 84 1.43 22.45 3.41
CA SER A 84 2.76 23.05 3.42
C SER A 84 3.70 22.35 4.39
N HIS A 85 3.22 21.94 5.57
CA HIS A 85 4.01 21.11 6.47
C HIS A 85 4.30 19.73 5.87
N LEU A 86 3.38 19.11 5.14
CA LEU A 86 3.63 17.86 4.42
C LEU A 86 4.81 18.02 3.43
N GLU A 87 4.77 19.06 2.60
CA GLU A 87 5.84 19.31 1.61
C GLU A 87 7.21 19.57 2.29
N LEU A 88 7.22 20.32 3.39
CA LEU A 88 8.43 20.59 4.17
C LEU A 88 8.96 19.34 4.87
N SER A 89 8.06 18.51 5.41
CA SER A 89 8.39 17.24 6.07
C SER A 89 9.04 16.25 5.11
N LEU A 90 8.55 16.18 3.87
CA LEU A 90 9.13 15.35 2.81
C LEU A 90 10.52 15.83 2.36
N GLN A 91 10.89 17.07 2.71
CA GLN A 91 12.25 17.59 2.53
C GLN A 91 13.13 17.41 3.78
N GLY A 92 12.65 16.70 4.80
CA GLY A 92 13.38 16.42 6.04
C GLY A 92 13.32 17.53 7.10
N ASN A 93 12.37 18.47 7.00
CA ASN A 93 12.20 19.48 8.03
C ASN A 93 11.54 18.90 9.29
N GLN A 94 12.31 18.75 10.38
CA GLN A 94 11.85 18.13 11.62
C GLN A 94 10.72 18.91 12.29
N ASP A 95 10.82 20.24 12.34
CA ASP A 95 9.77 21.08 12.95
C ASP A 95 8.42 20.88 12.24
N SER A 96 8.45 20.70 10.93
CA SER A 96 7.23 20.42 10.15
C SER A 96 6.70 19.01 10.37
N ILE A 97 7.55 18.02 10.61
CA ILE A 97 7.13 16.67 11.00
C ILE A 97 6.38 16.74 12.32
N ASP A 98 6.97 17.38 13.32
CA ASP A 98 6.38 17.53 14.66
C ASP A 98 5.05 18.34 14.60
N ALA A 99 5.01 19.37 13.74
CA ALA A 99 3.82 20.18 13.50
C ALA A 99 2.66 19.37 12.90
N LEU A 100 2.92 18.46 11.93
CA LEU A 100 1.89 17.60 11.34
C LEU A 100 1.16 16.78 12.40
N PHE A 101 1.90 16.14 13.31
CA PHE A 101 1.31 15.36 14.41
C PHE A 101 0.56 16.25 15.40
N SER A 102 1.19 17.34 15.84
CA SER A 102 0.62 18.26 16.81
C SER A 102 -0.68 18.91 16.32
N PHE A 103 -0.72 19.38 15.07
CA PHE A 103 -1.92 20.00 14.51
C PHE A 103 -3.03 18.97 14.29
N ALA A 104 -2.74 17.77 13.80
CA ALA A 104 -3.75 16.74 13.61
C ALA A 104 -4.44 16.40 14.95
N ASP A 105 -3.66 16.22 16.03
CA ASP A 105 -4.21 15.94 17.35
C ASP A 105 -4.95 17.15 17.93
N SER A 106 -4.45 18.37 17.74
CA SER A 106 -5.09 19.60 18.23
C SER A 106 -6.43 19.87 17.57
N PHE A 107 -6.54 19.71 16.25
CA PHE A 107 -7.82 19.87 15.53
C PHE A 107 -8.83 18.78 15.90
N TYR A 108 -8.36 17.53 16.07
CA TYR A 108 -9.22 16.46 16.55
C TYR A 108 -9.71 16.71 17.98
N ALA A 109 -8.83 17.11 18.91
CA ALA A 109 -9.19 17.41 20.29
C ALA A 109 -10.19 18.58 20.40
N ARG A 110 -10.07 19.55 19.51
CA ARG A 110 -10.96 20.72 19.48
C ARG A 110 -12.37 20.36 19.02
N ASP A 111 -12.50 19.70 17.90
CA ASP A 111 -13.77 19.21 17.34
C ASP A 111 -13.55 17.97 16.48
N PRO A 112 -13.80 16.76 17.02
CA PRO A 112 -13.59 15.50 16.33
C PRO A 112 -14.42 15.33 15.05
N LYS A 113 -15.51 16.11 14.89
CA LYS A 113 -16.42 16.02 13.73
C LYS A 113 -16.13 17.08 12.67
N SER A 114 -15.22 18.01 12.95
CA SER A 114 -14.90 19.09 12.02
C SER A 114 -14.16 18.60 10.78
N ARG A 115 -14.34 19.32 9.68
CA ARG A 115 -13.57 19.09 8.46
C ARG A 115 -12.07 19.34 8.69
N ALA A 116 -11.70 20.29 9.54
CA ALA A 116 -10.31 20.53 9.90
C ALA A 116 -9.65 19.32 10.56
N ALA A 117 -10.37 18.61 11.45
CA ALA A 117 -9.89 17.39 12.08
C ALA A 117 -9.69 16.25 11.07
N SER A 118 -10.68 15.98 10.21
CA SER A 118 -10.57 14.91 9.22
C SER A 118 -9.50 15.22 8.17
N GLU A 119 -9.41 16.45 7.69
CA GLU A 119 -8.43 16.85 6.69
C GLU A 119 -6.99 16.78 7.22
N SER A 120 -6.74 17.26 8.44
CA SER A 120 -5.41 17.22 9.04
C SER A 120 -4.94 15.77 9.29
N ALA A 121 -5.83 14.91 9.79
CA ALA A 121 -5.53 13.49 9.98
C ALA A 121 -5.28 12.76 8.64
N TYR A 122 -6.02 13.12 7.58
CA TYR A 122 -5.80 12.57 6.25
C TYR A 122 -4.43 12.97 5.68
N ILE A 123 -4.04 14.24 5.81
CA ILE A 123 -2.74 14.72 5.35
C ILE A 123 -1.60 14.07 6.14
N LEU A 124 -1.75 13.90 7.46
CA LEU A 124 -0.81 13.15 8.29
C LEU A 124 -0.68 11.68 7.81
N SER A 125 -1.80 11.04 7.47
CA SER A 125 -1.78 9.67 6.93
C SER A 125 -1.06 9.60 5.58
N ARG A 126 -1.19 10.63 4.73
CA ARG A 126 -0.44 10.74 3.47
C ARG A 126 1.08 10.89 3.70
N PHE A 127 1.49 11.63 4.72
CA PHE A 127 2.90 11.72 5.14
C PHE A 127 3.43 10.33 5.54
N ALA A 128 2.69 9.62 6.40
CA ALA A 128 3.06 8.27 6.81
C ALA A 128 3.15 7.30 5.62
N HIS A 129 2.20 7.38 4.66
CA HIS A 129 2.21 6.60 3.43
C HIS A 129 3.47 6.87 2.59
N LYS A 130 3.82 8.14 2.37
CA LYS A 130 5.02 8.51 1.62
C LYS A 130 6.29 7.96 2.27
N ASN A 131 6.44 8.08 3.58
CA ASN A 131 7.58 7.52 4.29
C ASN A 131 7.63 6.00 4.20
N ALA A 132 6.48 5.32 4.30
CA ALA A 132 6.41 3.87 4.12
C ALA A 132 6.85 3.45 2.70
N GLN A 133 6.44 4.18 1.67
CA GLN A 133 6.84 3.90 0.28
C GLN A 133 8.34 4.11 0.03
N TYR A 134 8.91 5.20 0.52
CA TYR A 134 10.31 5.56 0.20
C TYR A 134 11.33 4.94 1.15
N SER A 135 10.98 4.77 2.40
CA SER A 135 11.92 4.38 3.45
C SER A 135 11.52 3.13 4.24
N GLY A 136 10.36 2.54 3.95
CA GLY A 136 9.87 1.34 4.64
C GLY A 136 10.79 0.12 4.51
N HIS A 137 11.55 0.02 3.41
CA HIS A 137 12.54 -1.02 3.20
C HIS A 137 13.80 -0.85 4.07
N GLN A 138 14.07 0.35 4.56
CA GLN A 138 15.20 0.68 5.43
C GLN A 138 14.82 0.64 6.91
N ASP A 139 13.60 1.08 7.22
CA ASP A 139 13.11 1.17 8.58
C ASP A 139 11.62 0.79 8.66
N VAL A 140 11.35 -0.36 9.25
CA VAL A 140 10.00 -0.90 9.41
C VAL A 140 9.05 -0.03 10.23
N ARG A 141 9.59 0.91 11.03
CA ARG A 141 8.79 1.86 11.82
C ARG A 141 7.91 2.72 10.93
N TYR A 142 8.32 3.03 9.70
CA TYR A 142 7.50 3.77 8.75
C TYR A 142 6.28 2.96 8.27
N LEU A 143 6.43 1.64 8.12
CA LEU A 143 5.34 0.74 7.77
C LEU A 143 4.34 0.63 8.92
N GLN A 144 4.84 0.47 10.15
CA GLN A 144 4.03 0.43 11.37
C GLN A 144 3.25 1.73 11.55
N GLU A 145 3.91 2.86 11.35
CA GLU A 145 3.26 4.18 11.50
C GLU A 145 2.17 4.37 10.44
N PHE A 146 2.40 3.97 9.18
CA PHE A 146 1.37 4.06 8.15
C PHE A 146 0.16 3.18 8.47
N SER A 147 0.38 1.92 8.88
CA SER A 147 -0.67 1.02 9.34
C SER A 147 -1.46 1.62 10.52
N ARG A 148 -0.75 2.24 11.48
CA ARG A 148 -1.37 2.90 12.64
C ARG A 148 -2.23 4.09 12.22
N GLN A 149 -1.72 4.99 11.36
CA GLN A 149 -2.46 6.17 10.91
C GLN A 149 -3.68 5.81 10.07
N ALA A 150 -3.58 4.83 9.18
CA ALA A 150 -4.71 4.36 8.38
C ALA A 150 -5.86 3.83 9.25
N ARG A 151 -5.54 3.02 10.26
CA ARG A 151 -6.55 2.48 11.20
C ARG A 151 -7.13 3.56 12.11
N LEU A 152 -6.29 4.48 12.59
CA LEU A 152 -6.73 5.59 13.42
C LEU A 152 -7.68 6.53 12.64
N PHE A 153 -7.39 6.79 11.36
CA PHE A 153 -8.26 7.57 10.48
C PHE A 153 -9.63 6.89 10.32
N ALA A 154 -9.65 5.59 10.05
CA ALA A 154 -10.87 4.81 9.91
C ALA A 154 -11.70 4.72 11.22
N GLU A 155 -11.05 4.81 12.36
CA GLU A 155 -11.70 4.84 13.67
C GLU A 155 -12.31 6.21 13.98
N ARG A 156 -11.52 7.27 13.77
CA ARG A 156 -11.90 8.64 14.13
C ARG A 156 -12.91 9.26 13.16
N PHE A 157 -12.87 8.87 11.87
CA PHE A 157 -13.67 9.49 10.80
C PHE A 157 -14.48 8.47 9.98
N PRO A 158 -15.43 7.75 10.61
CA PRO A 158 -16.17 6.69 9.92
C PRO A 158 -17.04 7.19 8.75
N VAL A 159 -17.35 8.48 8.71
CA VAL A 159 -18.11 9.11 7.61
C VAL A 159 -17.26 9.34 6.35
N GLU A 160 -15.94 9.37 6.48
CA GLU A 160 -14.97 9.52 5.39
C GLU A 160 -14.62 8.14 4.76
N GLN A 161 -15.63 7.35 4.42
CA GLN A 161 -15.49 5.95 4.02
C GLN A 161 -14.49 5.77 2.88
N GLU A 162 -14.58 6.58 1.81
CA GLU A 162 -13.71 6.45 0.64
C GLU A 162 -12.23 6.62 0.99
N ARG A 163 -11.91 7.65 1.78
CA ARG A 163 -10.55 7.93 2.25
C ARG A 163 -10.04 6.83 3.18
N ALA A 164 -10.89 6.40 4.12
CA ALA A 164 -10.54 5.35 5.08
C ALA A 164 -10.25 4.02 4.39
N VAL A 165 -11.10 3.62 3.44
CA VAL A 165 -10.93 2.39 2.63
C VAL A 165 -9.65 2.46 1.81
N GLY A 166 -9.38 3.59 1.15
CA GLY A 166 -8.14 3.81 0.40
C GLY A 166 -6.90 3.67 1.28
N LEU A 167 -6.84 4.40 2.40
CA LEU A 167 -5.71 4.35 3.33
C LEU A 167 -5.46 2.95 3.90
N LEU A 168 -6.53 2.26 4.33
CA LEU A 168 -6.43 0.91 4.88
C LEU A 168 -5.94 -0.10 3.84
N ASN A 169 -6.45 -0.02 2.61
CA ASN A 169 -6.05 -0.90 1.52
C ASN A 169 -4.57 -0.69 1.17
N ASP A 170 -4.15 0.57 1.02
CA ASP A 170 -2.77 0.91 0.70
C ASP A 170 -1.80 0.51 1.83
N ALA A 171 -2.19 0.73 3.09
CA ALA A 171 -1.39 0.32 4.24
C ALA A 171 -1.26 -1.20 4.33
N ALA A 172 -2.36 -1.93 4.15
CA ALA A 172 -2.36 -3.39 4.16
C ALA A 172 -1.49 -3.96 3.04
N ALA A 173 -1.64 -3.46 1.80
CA ALA A 173 -0.86 -3.92 0.66
C ALA A 173 0.64 -3.60 0.82
N THR A 174 0.96 -2.39 1.31
CA THR A 174 2.35 -1.98 1.55
C THR A 174 3.00 -2.84 2.64
N CYS A 175 2.32 -3.06 3.75
CA CYS A 175 2.81 -3.92 4.83
C CYS A 175 2.98 -5.37 4.38
N ASP A 176 2.02 -5.92 3.63
CA ASP A 176 2.08 -7.27 3.07
C ASP A 176 3.27 -7.44 2.11
N PHE A 177 3.48 -6.47 1.22
CA PHE A 177 4.63 -6.46 0.31
C PHE A 177 5.98 -6.50 1.02
N HIS A 178 6.09 -5.80 2.15
CA HIS A 178 7.30 -5.77 2.97
C HIS A 178 7.39 -6.89 4.01
N GLY A 179 6.46 -7.86 4.00
CA GLY A 179 6.45 -8.97 4.95
C GLY A 179 6.00 -8.61 6.36
N MET A 180 5.45 -7.40 6.56
CA MET A 180 4.89 -6.95 7.84
C MET A 180 3.49 -7.53 8.04
N ARG A 181 3.47 -8.85 8.27
CA ARG A 181 2.24 -9.65 8.29
C ARG A 181 1.21 -9.16 9.30
N GLU A 182 1.65 -8.82 10.50
CA GLU A 182 0.74 -8.42 11.59
C GLU A 182 0.04 -7.10 11.26
N GLU A 183 0.78 -6.11 10.78
CA GLU A 183 0.25 -4.82 10.37
C GLU A 183 -0.70 -4.94 9.17
N ALA A 184 -0.37 -5.80 8.20
CA ALA A 184 -1.25 -6.09 7.07
C ALA A 184 -2.58 -6.71 7.54
N ILE A 185 -2.52 -7.71 8.43
CA ILE A 185 -3.71 -8.33 9.02
C ILE A 185 -4.58 -7.30 9.73
N LEU A 186 -3.99 -6.43 10.55
CA LEU A 186 -4.75 -5.40 11.28
C LEU A 186 -5.51 -4.46 10.33
N CYS A 187 -4.90 -4.05 9.23
CA CYS A 187 -5.55 -3.19 8.23
C CYS A 187 -6.64 -3.95 7.45
N PHE A 188 -6.38 -5.17 7.00
CA PHE A 188 -7.37 -6.00 6.30
C PHE A 188 -8.56 -6.38 7.20
N GLU A 189 -8.32 -6.69 8.47
CA GLU A 189 -9.40 -6.95 9.44
C GLU A 189 -10.25 -5.70 9.66
N THR A 190 -9.65 -4.51 9.72
CA THR A 190 -10.39 -3.26 9.83
C THR A 190 -11.27 -3.03 8.59
N LEU A 191 -10.76 -3.28 7.38
CA LEU A 191 -11.54 -3.24 6.14
C LEU A 191 -12.74 -4.20 6.20
N ARG A 192 -12.48 -5.47 6.52
CA ARG A 192 -13.51 -6.50 6.60
C ARG A 192 -14.60 -6.18 7.62
N GLN A 193 -14.24 -5.62 8.77
CA GLN A 193 -15.18 -5.37 9.87
C GLN A 193 -15.98 -4.08 9.69
N LYS A 194 -15.32 -3.00 9.24
CA LYS A 194 -15.96 -1.68 9.19
C LYS A 194 -16.55 -1.33 7.81
N TYR A 195 -16.06 -1.96 6.74
CA TYR A 195 -16.40 -1.59 5.36
C TYR A 195 -16.77 -2.82 4.52
N ALA A 196 -17.51 -3.77 5.12
CA ALA A 196 -17.83 -5.09 4.56
C ALA A 196 -18.45 -5.05 3.14
N ASP A 197 -19.18 -3.99 2.82
CA ASP A 197 -19.88 -3.83 1.53
C ASP A 197 -18.98 -3.28 0.41
N THR A 198 -17.69 -3.07 0.68
CA THR A 198 -16.74 -2.55 -0.32
C THR A 198 -16.01 -3.68 -1.07
N PRO A 199 -15.64 -3.46 -2.35
CA PRO A 199 -14.80 -4.40 -3.09
C PRO A 199 -13.47 -4.69 -2.39
N GLN A 200 -12.87 -3.70 -1.73
CA GLN A 200 -11.62 -3.84 -0.98
C GLN A 200 -11.78 -4.76 0.22
N ALA A 201 -12.92 -4.74 0.90
CA ALA A 201 -13.19 -5.68 2.00
C ALA A 201 -13.30 -7.12 1.49
N GLN A 202 -13.87 -7.35 0.31
CA GLN A 202 -13.92 -8.67 -0.31
C GLN A 202 -12.51 -9.17 -0.67
N GLN A 203 -11.67 -8.31 -1.21
CA GLN A 203 -10.26 -8.62 -1.47
C GLN A 203 -9.50 -8.89 -0.15
N ALA A 204 -9.77 -8.12 0.89
CA ALA A 204 -9.17 -8.31 2.22
C ALA A 204 -9.47 -9.70 2.81
N ILE A 205 -10.66 -10.26 2.58
CA ILE A 205 -11.01 -11.62 3.03
C ILE A 205 -10.07 -12.66 2.42
N SER A 206 -9.76 -12.55 1.12
CA SER A 206 -8.84 -13.45 0.43
C SER A 206 -7.40 -13.28 0.93
N ALA A 207 -6.94 -12.04 1.10
CA ALA A 207 -5.62 -11.76 1.66
C ALA A 207 -5.48 -12.27 3.10
N LEU A 208 -6.48 -12.08 3.95
CA LEU A 208 -6.52 -12.62 5.31
C LEU A 208 -6.47 -14.14 5.33
N ARG A 209 -7.14 -14.81 4.38
CA ARG A 209 -7.07 -16.28 4.25
C ARG A 209 -5.62 -16.72 4.01
N ARG A 210 -4.91 -16.09 3.08
CA ARG A 210 -3.51 -16.34 2.79
C ARG A 210 -2.59 -16.03 3.99
N LEU A 211 -2.72 -14.86 4.56
CA LEU A 211 -1.89 -14.43 5.69
C LEU A 211 -2.08 -15.33 6.92
N ASN A 212 -3.26 -15.90 7.09
CA ASN A 212 -3.58 -16.82 8.18
C ASN A 212 -3.24 -18.30 7.91
N LEU A 213 -2.55 -18.61 6.80
CA LEU A 213 -2.09 -19.97 6.49
C LEU A 213 -0.88 -20.41 7.31
N ILE A 214 -0.06 -19.50 7.79
CA ILE A 214 1.19 -19.83 8.48
C ILE A 214 0.95 -20.84 9.61
N GLY A 215 1.66 -21.97 9.55
CA GLY A 215 1.50 -23.12 10.46
C GLY A 215 0.29 -24.00 10.21
N LYS A 216 -0.49 -23.71 9.15
CA LYS A 216 -1.67 -24.51 8.76
C LYS A 216 -1.46 -25.26 7.45
N PRO A 217 -2.19 -26.36 7.23
CA PRO A 217 -2.15 -27.06 5.94
C PRO A 217 -2.56 -26.14 4.78
N LEU A 218 -1.85 -26.27 3.66
CA LEU A 218 -2.18 -25.59 2.42
C LEU A 218 -3.05 -26.48 1.55
N ASP A 219 -4.30 -26.07 1.34
CA ASP A 219 -5.21 -26.68 0.36
C ASP A 219 -5.04 -25.95 -0.99
N LEU A 220 -4.12 -26.46 -1.82
CA LEU A 220 -3.83 -25.92 -3.13
C LEU A 220 -3.64 -27.08 -4.13
N GLY A 221 -4.37 -26.99 -5.23
CA GLY A 221 -4.24 -27.91 -6.34
C GLY A 221 -5.07 -27.45 -7.53
N GLY A 222 -4.92 -28.15 -8.66
CA GLY A 222 -5.66 -27.83 -9.88
C GLY A 222 -5.23 -28.65 -11.09
N PRO A 223 -5.93 -28.45 -12.21
CA PRO A 223 -5.54 -29.07 -13.49
C PRO A 223 -4.19 -28.53 -13.94
N THR A 224 -3.42 -29.41 -14.61
CA THR A 224 -2.08 -29.04 -15.11
C THR A 224 -2.09 -28.84 -16.63
N LEU A 225 -1.06 -28.16 -17.12
CA LEU A 225 -0.86 -27.93 -18.57
C LEU A 225 -0.86 -29.23 -19.41
N ASP A 226 -0.35 -30.32 -18.84
CA ASP A 226 -0.31 -31.66 -19.48
C ASP A 226 -1.65 -32.41 -19.38
N GLY A 227 -2.72 -31.77 -18.93
CA GLY A 227 -4.05 -32.37 -18.81
C GLY A 227 -4.25 -33.24 -17.56
N GLY A 228 -3.27 -33.30 -16.65
CA GLY A 228 -3.37 -33.99 -15.39
C GLY A 228 -3.98 -33.14 -14.27
N PHE A 229 -3.70 -33.55 -13.03
CA PHE A 229 -4.04 -32.82 -11.82
C PHE A 229 -2.86 -32.91 -10.85
N ILE A 230 -2.62 -31.84 -10.10
CA ILE A 230 -1.59 -31.78 -9.05
C ILE A 230 -2.13 -31.06 -7.81
N SER A 231 -1.73 -31.52 -6.64
CA SER A 231 -2.07 -30.93 -5.35
C SER A 231 -0.86 -30.93 -4.42
N VAL A 232 -0.78 -30.00 -3.51
CA VAL A 232 0.21 -29.99 -2.42
C VAL A 232 0.12 -31.29 -1.61
N ALA A 233 -1.08 -31.86 -1.45
CA ALA A 233 -1.30 -33.10 -0.72
C ALA A 233 -0.63 -34.34 -1.36
N ASP A 234 -0.31 -34.31 -2.68
CA ASP A 234 0.36 -35.38 -3.39
C ASP A 234 1.82 -35.57 -2.95
N PHE A 235 2.39 -34.54 -2.32
CA PHE A 235 3.80 -34.47 -1.90
C PHE A 235 3.99 -34.61 -0.40
N LYS A 236 3.04 -35.23 0.29
CA LYS A 236 3.18 -35.44 1.73
C LYS A 236 4.48 -36.20 2.08
N GLY A 237 5.26 -35.64 2.99
CA GLY A 237 6.59 -36.13 3.36
C GLY A 237 7.73 -35.39 2.66
N SER A 238 7.41 -34.47 1.75
CA SER A 238 8.39 -33.60 1.05
C SER A 238 8.01 -32.14 1.20
N PRO A 239 8.98 -31.24 1.34
CA PRO A 239 8.71 -29.81 1.26
C PRO A 239 8.25 -29.41 -0.15
N VAL A 240 7.32 -28.46 -0.23
CA VAL A 240 6.77 -27.97 -1.49
C VAL A 240 6.98 -26.47 -1.62
N LEU A 241 7.56 -26.04 -2.72
CA LEU A 241 7.61 -24.65 -3.13
C LEU A 241 6.45 -24.39 -4.11
N VAL A 242 5.61 -23.40 -3.82
CA VAL A 242 4.57 -22.95 -4.74
C VAL A 242 5.00 -21.62 -5.33
N VAL A 243 5.08 -21.54 -6.66
CA VAL A 243 5.52 -20.33 -7.38
C VAL A 243 4.39 -19.83 -8.27
N PHE A 244 3.85 -18.66 -7.94
CA PHE A 244 2.93 -17.94 -8.81
C PHE A 244 3.74 -17.17 -9.85
N TRP A 245 3.44 -17.39 -11.13
CA TRP A 245 4.24 -16.86 -12.22
C TRP A 245 3.44 -16.58 -13.49
N SER A 246 4.02 -15.78 -14.38
CA SER A 246 3.52 -15.57 -15.75
C SER A 246 4.70 -15.37 -16.68
N SER A 247 4.60 -15.95 -17.86
CA SER A 247 5.60 -15.84 -18.93
C SER A 247 5.78 -14.42 -19.46
N GLN A 248 4.81 -13.54 -19.21
CA GLN A 248 4.79 -12.14 -19.68
C GLN A 248 5.10 -11.12 -18.57
N ALA A 249 5.24 -11.55 -17.32
CA ALA A 249 5.52 -10.65 -16.21
C ALA A 249 7.02 -10.35 -16.11
N VAL A 250 7.41 -9.11 -16.42
CA VAL A 250 8.81 -8.67 -16.36
C VAL A 250 9.47 -9.02 -15.03
N PRO A 251 8.84 -8.77 -13.84
CA PRO A 251 9.47 -9.14 -12.57
C PRO A 251 9.73 -10.64 -12.41
N PHE A 252 8.89 -11.49 -12.97
CA PHE A 252 9.15 -12.94 -12.97
C PHE A 252 10.27 -13.30 -13.95
N ILE A 253 10.24 -12.77 -15.17
CA ILE A 253 11.26 -13.06 -16.21
C ILE A 253 12.66 -12.73 -15.69
N GLU A 254 12.84 -11.57 -15.07
CA GLU A 254 14.11 -11.13 -14.49
C GLU A 254 14.61 -12.03 -13.35
N GLN A 255 13.70 -12.64 -12.60
CA GLN A 255 14.01 -13.45 -11.43
C GLN A 255 13.96 -14.96 -11.72
N SER A 256 13.42 -15.40 -12.86
CA SER A 256 13.15 -16.80 -13.19
C SER A 256 14.39 -17.68 -13.10
N SER A 257 15.52 -17.24 -13.66
CA SER A 257 16.78 -18.01 -13.62
C SER A 257 17.24 -18.27 -12.18
N ALA A 258 17.15 -17.27 -11.30
CA ALA A 258 17.55 -17.44 -9.90
C ALA A 258 16.61 -18.39 -9.15
N ILE A 259 15.29 -18.33 -9.44
CA ILE A 259 14.30 -19.21 -8.83
C ILE A 259 14.54 -20.66 -9.31
N ILE A 260 14.72 -20.87 -10.62
CA ILE A 260 14.99 -22.18 -11.22
C ILE A 260 16.27 -22.78 -10.62
N THR A 261 17.38 -22.04 -10.62
CA THR A 261 18.64 -22.51 -10.05
C THR A 261 18.51 -22.91 -8.58
N ALA A 262 17.78 -22.11 -7.78
CA ALA A 262 17.55 -22.43 -6.37
C ALA A 262 16.72 -23.73 -6.23
N THR A 263 15.70 -23.93 -7.06
CA THR A 263 14.86 -25.15 -7.00
C THR A 263 15.62 -26.40 -7.43
N GLU A 264 16.38 -26.36 -8.53
CA GLU A 264 17.20 -27.47 -9.03
C GLU A 264 18.25 -27.92 -7.99
N LYS A 265 18.86 -26.95 -7.27
CA LYS A 265 19.85 -27.23 -6.21
C LYS A 265 19.29 -28.12 -5.09
N TYR A 266 18.00 -28.01 -4.77
CA TYR A 266 17.38 -28.76 -3.66
C TYR A 266 16.48 -29.93 -4.12
N GLU A 267 16.33 -30.17 -5.43
CA GLU A 267 15.55 -31.26 -5.97
C GLU A 267 16.03 -32.61 -5.46
N ALA A 268 17.36 -32.86 -5.49
CA ALA A 268 17.96 -34.10 -4.99
C ALA A 268 17.76 -34.28 -3.45
N GLN A 269 17.39 -33.25 -2.74
CA GLN A 269 17.07 -33.28 -1.31
C GLN A 269 15.57 -33.46 -1.06
N GLY A 270 14.78 -33.66 -2.11
CA GLY A 270 13.35 -33.92 -2.04
C GLY A 270 12.45 -32.72 -2.17
N LEU A 271 12.98 -31.51 -2.49
CA LEU A 271 12.13 -30.37 -2.78
C LEU A 271 11.22 -30.64 -3.96
N GLN A 272 9.93 -30.39 -3.79
CA GLN A 272 8.94 -30.41 -4.86
C GLN A 272 8.53 -28.98 -5.23
N VAL A 273 8.21 -28.76 -6.51
CA VAL A 273 7.79 -27.44 -6.99
C VAL A 273 6.45 -27.54 -7.72
N ILE A 274 5.52 -26.68 -7.35
CA ILE A 274 4.24 -26.49 -8.05
C ILE A 274 4.23 -25.06 -8.60
N GLY A 275 4.18 -24.92 -9.92
CA GLY A 275 3.88 -23.65 -10.57
C GLY A 275 2.38 -23.34 -10.50
N VAL A 276 2.01 -22.10 -10.32
CA VAL A 276 0.64 -21.60 -10.54
C VAL A 276 0.76 -20.51 -11.59
N ASN A 277 0.33 -20.79 -12.80
CA ASN A 277 0.51 -19.88 -13.92
C ASN A 277 -0.66 -18.90 -14.05
N LEU A 278 -0.35 -17.62 -14.23
CA LEU A 278 -1.29 -16.53 -14.38
C LEU A 278 -1.23 -15.88 -15.77
N ASP A 279 -0.87 -16.61 -16.80
CA ASP A 279 -1.03 -16.17 -18.18
C ASP A 279 -2.48 -16.36 -18.64
N THR A 280 -2.89 -15.55 -19.59
CA THR A 280 -4.19 -15.69 -20.27
C THR A 280 -4.07 -16.48 -21.57
N ASP A 281 -2.86 -16.52 -22.16
CA ASP A 281 -2.55 -17.15 -23.44
C ASP A 281 -1.62 -18.36 -23.22
N GLU A 282 -2.08 -19.54 -23.61
CA GLU A 282 -1.37 -20.80 -23.49
C GLU A 282 -0.13 -20.85 -24.40
N SER A 283 -0.22 -20.23 -25.59
CA SER A 283 0.91 -20.21 -26.53
C SER A 283 2.11 -19.40 -26.00
N ALA A 284 1.85 -18.40 -25.15
CA ALA A 284 2.91 -17.65 -24.48
C ALA A 284 3.65 -18.50 -23.44
N ILE A 285 2.92 -19.39 -22.76
CA ILE A 285 3.50 -20.34 -21.80
C ILE A 285 4.41 -21.31 -22.53
N ASP A 286 3.94 -21.93 -23.61
CA ASP A 286 4.71 -22.90 -24.41
C ASP A 286 5.99 -22.24 -24.93
N ALA A 287 5.90 -21.06 -25.52
CA ALA A 287 7.05 -20.31 -26.03
C ALA A 287 8.07 -19.93 -24.93
N PHE A 288 7.63 -19.76 -23.70
CA PHE A 288 8.50 -19.52 -22.55
C PHE A 288 9.17 -20.83 -22.09
N LEU A 289 8.41 -21.89 -21.95
CA LEU A 289 8.90 -23.20 -21.50
C LEU A 289 9.92 -23.82 -22.48
N GLU A 290 9.75 -23.65 -23.79
CA GLU A 290 10.72 -24.06 -24.81
C GLU A 290 12.10 -23.39 -24.66
N LYS A 291 12.14 -22.19 -24.07
CA LYS A 291 13.37 -21.39 -23.89
C LYS A 291 13.96 -21.46 -22.49
N SER A 292 13.20 -21.98 -21.54
CA SER A 292 13.61 -22.09 -20.14
C SER A 292 13.87 -23.54 -19.76
N SER A 293 14.75 -23.77 -18.78
CA SER A 293 14.94 -25.11 -18.18
C SER A 293 13.87 -25.44 -17.12
N MET A 294 12.77 -24.70 -17.07
CA MET A 294 11.74 -24.87 -16.05
C MET A 294 10.93 -26.16 -16.27
N GLY A 295 11.15 -27.14 -15.40
CA GLY A 295 10.48 -28.42 -15.45
C GLY A 295 9.34 -28.60 -14.43
N TRP A 296 8.85 -27.54 -13.81
CA TRP A 296 7.83 -27.63 -12.75
C TRP A 296 6.47 -28.03 -13.32
N ARG A 297 5.77 -28.93 -12.63
CA ARG A 297 4.37 -29.17 -12.93
C ARG A 297 3.58 -27.91 -12.55
N THR A 298 2.75 -27.45 -13.48
CA THR A 298 2.13 -26.13 -13.38
C THR A 298 0.61 -26.25 -13.41
N VAL A 299 -0.05 -25.70 -12.40
CA VAL A 299 -1.50 -25.52 -12.37
C VAL A 299 -1.90 -24.45 -13.38
N PHE A 300 -2.75 -24.83 -14.32
CA PHE A 300 -3.28 -23.94 -15.36
C PHE A 300 -4.70 -24.38 -15.76
N HIS A 301 -5.60 -23.43 -15.94
CA HIS A 301 -6.97 -23.72 -16.35
C HIS A 301 -7.16 -23.58 -17.86
N THR A 302 -7.77 -24.60 -18.48
CA THR A 302 -8.13 -24.56 -19.90
C THR A 302 -9.26 -23.58 -20.21
N ALA A 303 -10.15 -23.29 -19.24
CA ALA A 303 -11.24 -22.34 -19.35
C ALA A 303 -10.71 -20.89 -19.28
N PRO A 304 -10.86 -20.06 -20.35
CA PRO A 304 -10.28 -18.71 -20.40
C PRO A 304 -10.71 -17.79 -19.26
N GLU A 305 -11.95 -17.89 -18.78
CA GLU A 305 -12.50 -17.11 -17.67
C GLU A 305 -11.85 -17.42 -16.31
N ARG A 306 -11.07 -18.50 -16.23
CA ARG A 306 -10.32 -18.92 -15.04
C ARG A 306 -8.81 -18.74 -15.19
N ARG A 307 -8.37 -17.94 -16.15
CA ARG A 307 -6.96 -17.61 -16.43
C ARG A 307 -6.58 -16.23 -15.89
N GLY A 308 -5.31 -15.94 -15.91
CA GLY A 308 -4.77 -14.65 -15.45
C GLY A 308 -5.10 -14.40 -13.98
N TRP A 309 -5.45 -13.19 -13.67
CA TRP A 309 -5.84 -12.78 -12.31
C TRP A 309 -7.18 -13.35 -11.85
N ASN A 310 -7.96 -13.97 -12.75
CA ASN A 310 -9.17 -14.74 -12.41
C ASN A 310 -8.86 -16.20 -12.05
N HIS A 311 -7.58 -16.60 -11.99
CA HIS A 311 -7.18 -17.93 -11.59
C HIS A 311 -7.72 -18.26 -10.19
N PRO A 312 -8.47 -19.39 -10.00
CA PRO A 312 -9.18 -19.67 -8.75
C PRO A 312 -8.31 -19.65 -7.51
N VAL A 313 -7.09 -20.16 -7.59
CA VAL A 313 -6.14 -20.16 -6.47
C VAL A 313 -5.69 -18.72 -6.14
N ALA A 314 -5.41 -17.90 -7.17
CA ALA A 314 -5.00 -16.53 -6.98
C ALA A 314 -6.11 -15.69 -6.33
N VAL A 315 -7.34 -15.82 -6.84
CA VAL A 315 -8.54 -15.15 -6.28
C VAL A 315 -8.81 -15.62 -4.85
N HIS A 316 -8.76 -16.93 -4.62
CA HIS A 316 -9.07 -17.52 -3.30
C HIS A 316 -8.13 -17.01 -2.20
N TYR A 317 -6.85 -16.87 -2.51
CA TYR A 317 -5.84 -16.46 -1.55
C TYR A 317 -5.41 -14.99 -1.67
N GLY A 318 -6.03 -14.23 -2.56
CA GLY A 318 -5.73 -12.80 -2.73
C GLY A 318 -4.29 -12.56 -3.20
N VAL A 319 -3.83 -13.34 -4.17
CA VAL A 319 -2.54 -13.12 -4.83
C VAL A 319 -2.71 -11.96 -5.81
N THR A 320 -1.93 -10.90 -5.63
CA THR A 320 -2.04 -9.65 -6.41
C THR A 320 -0.73 -9.24 -7.09
N MET A 321 0.34 -10.04 -6.89
CA MET A 321 1.64 -9.78 -7.50
C MET A 321 2.34 -11.08 -7.89
N ILE A 322 3.24 -11.03 -8.84
CA ILE A 322 4.09 -12.12 -9.30
C ILE A 322 5.52 -11.62 -9.59
N PRO A 323 6.57 -12.43 -9.30
CA PRO A 323 6.46 -13.72 -8.64
C PRO A 323 6.00 -13.61 -7.19
N GLN A 324 5.19 -14.57 -6.75
CA GLN A 324 4.94 -14.80 -5.33
C GLN A 324 5.33 -16.23 -5.01
N ILE A 325 6.16 -16.42 -3.99
CA ILE A 325 6.76 -17.72 -3.65
C ILE A 325 6.33 -18.11 -2.26
N TRP A 326 5.72 -19.30 -2.13
CA TRP A 326 5.27 -19.88 -0.86
C TRP A 326 6.06 -21.14 -0.56
N LEU A 327 6.25 -21.42 0.72
CA LEU A 327 6.93 -22.61 1.19
C LEU A 327 6.04 -23.40 2.13
N VAL A 328 5.96 -24.69 1.89
CA VAL A 328 5.23 -25.68 2.69
C VAL A 328 6.25 -26.72 3.18
N ASP A 329 6.15 -27.11 4.45
CA ASP A 329 7.01 -28.13 5.03
C ASP A 329 6.58 -29.56 4.64
N ALA A 330 7.38 -30.55 5.05
CA ALA A 330 7.10 -31.96 4.76
C ALA A 330 5.81 -32.49 5.41
N GLU A 331 5.33 -31.82 6.47
CA GLU A 331 4.05 -32.11 7.13
C GLU A 331 2.85 -31.48 6.38
N GLY A 332 3.10 -30.72 5.33
CA GLY A 332 2.08 -30.04 4.53
C GLY A 332 1.63 -28.70 5.13
N LYS A 333 2.34 -28.16 6.13
CA LYS A 333 2.02 -26.88 6.75
C LYS A 333 2.73 -25.73 6.06
N THR A 334 2.04 -24.65 5.87
CA THR A 334 2.59 -23.43 5.29
C THR A 334 3.63 -22.80 6.21
N VAL A 335 4.86 -22.69 5.75
CA VAL A 335 5.97 -22.02 6.45
C VAL A 335 5.89 -20.51 6.22
N THR A 336 5.69 -20.14 4.96
CA THR A 336 5.54 -18.72 4.56
C THR A 336 4.77 -18.61 3.25
N THR A 337 4.10 -17.48 3.04
CA THR A 337 3.39 -17.13 1.80
C THR A 337 4.04 -15.95 1.07
N SER A 338 5.25 -15.58 1.45
CA SER A 338 6.03 -14.55 0.77
C SER A 338 7.51 -14.78 1.02
N ILE A 339 8.25 -15.13 -0.03
CA ILE A 339 9.71 -15.25 -0.02
C ILE A 339 10.24 -14.35 -1.13
N ALA A 340 11.12 -13.42 -0.78
CA ALA A 340 11.86 -12.67 -1.79
C ALA A 340 12.89 -13.62 -2.46
N THR A 341 13.04 -13.54 -3.79
CA THR A 341 13.92 -14.43 -4.56
C THR A 341 15.36 -14.44 -4.02
N LYS A 342 15.86 -13.29 -3.55
CA LYS A 342 17.20 -13.16 -2.93
C LYS A 342 17.38 -13.99 -1.64
N ASP A 343 16.27 -14.27 -0.93
CA ASP A 343 16.28 -14.98 0.35
C ASP A 343 15.89 -16.46 0.19
N LEU A 344 15.52 -16.88 -1.02
CA LEU A 344 14.99 -18.21 -1.32
C LEU A 344 16.00 -19.31 -0.96
N ASP A 345 17.24 -19.21 -1.40
CA ASP A 345 18.29 -20.22 -1.12
C ASP A 345 18.53 -20.38 0.38
N ALA A 346 18.63 -19.25 1.12
CA ALA A 346 18.81 -19.28 2.56
C ALA A 346 17.61 -19.88 3.32
N MET A 347 16.40 -19.70 2.79
CA MET A 347 15.18 -20.27 3.38
C MET A 347 15.10 -21.77 3.13
N LEU A 348 15.41 -22.23 1.89
CA LEU A 348 15.44 -23.64 1.54
C LEU A 348 16.52 -24.40 2.32
N ALA A 349 17.72 -23.81 2.49
CA ALA A 349 18.81 -24.39 3.26
C ALA A 349 18.45 -24.65 4.75
N LYS A 350 17.56 -23.87 5.33
CA LYS A 350 17.09 -24.09 6.70
C LYS A 350 16.12 -25.27 6.81
N LEU A 351 15.32 -25.50 5.77
CA LEU A 351 14.31 -26.55 5.78
C LEU A 351 14.85 -27.89 5.26
N LEU A 352 15.79 -27.84 4.33
CA LEU A 352 16.39 -28.99 3.67
C LEU A 352 17.87 -29.07 4.08
N PRO A 353 18.26 -30.00 4.96
CA PRO A 353 19.66 -30.17 5.33
C PRO A 353 20.52 -30.53 4.11
N PRO A 354 21.80 -30.18 4.09
CA PRO A 354 22.67 -30.52 2.97
C PRO A 354 22.67 -32.04 2.71
N ALA A 355 22.69 -32.41 1.43
CA ALA A 355 22.82 -33.82 1.04
C ALA A 355 24.06 -34.42 1.73
N LYS A 356 23.88 -35.56 2.40
CA LYS A 356 24.99 -36.28 3.06
C LYS A 356 25.93 -36.87 2.02
#